data_edd74843715ed6f8898dc41dc9332a70
#
_entry.id   edd74843715ed6f8898dc41dc9332a70
#
_cell.length_a   1.000
_cell.length_b   1.000
_cell.length_c   1.000
_cell.angle_alpha   90.00
_cell.angle_beta   90.00
_cell.angle_gamma   90.00
#
_symmetry.space_group_name_H-M   'P 1'
#
loop_
_entity.id
_entity.type
_entity.pdbx_description
1 polymer ?
#
loop_
_entity_poly.entity_id
_entity_poly.type
_entity_poly.pdbx_seq_one_letter_code
_entity_poly.pdbx_strand_id
1 'polypeptide(L)'
;MTTETAIFPDTETLAAPAPQSAKALAAEFARTAVERDAAGGTPLAERDALRRSGLLSLAIPKRYGGHGASWAETLDTVREFAQVDSSIAHVYGFHHLLLATVRLFARPDQWEPWYEQTARKHWFWGNALNPLDDRTIVRRFDGWYEFSGKKSFCSGALDSQMLIASGIDEHSRKLLVAAVPTARAGITLNHDWNAFGQRQTDSGSALFEKVRVEENELLRDPGPLTTPFSSLRPLLAQLVFVHLFLGLAEGAFEQARHYT
;
A
#
# COMPACT_ATOMS: atom_id res chain seq x y z
N MET A 1 12.25 2.53 -52.39
CA MET A 1 12.57 2.74 -50.98
C MET A 1 11.43 2.11 -50.21
N THR A 2 11.57 0.87 -49.83
CA THR A 2 10.60 0.06 -49.11
C THR A 2 10.93 0.22 -47.62
N THR A 3 10.01 0.83 -46.87
CA THR A 3 10.08 0.95 -45.43
C THR A 3 9.77 -0.43 -44.79
N GLU A 4 10.77 -1.04 -44.23
CA GLU A 4 10.71 -2.28 -43.47
C GLU A 4 10.14 -1.93 -42.09
N THR A 5 8.89 -2.36 -41.85
CA THR A 5 8.24 -2.22 -40.55
C THR A 5 8.83 -3.30 -39.65
N ALA A 6 9.62 -2.90 -38.66
CA ALA A 6 10.14 -3.80 -37.64
C ALA A 6 8.96 -4.37 -36.82
N ILE A 7 8.65 -5.63 -37.04
CA ILE A 7 7.73 -6.42 -36.22
C ILE A 7 8.50 -6.79 -34.94
N PHE A 8 8.19 -6.13 -33.84
CA PHE A 8 8.63 -6.60 -32.51
C PHE A 8 7.90 -7.91 -32.23
N PRO A 9 8.62 -8.99 -31.86
CA PRO A 9 7.95 -10.23 -31.48
C PRO A 9 7.09 -9.96 -30.23
N ASP A 10 5.82 -10.40 -30.27
CA ASP A 10 4.96 -10.50 -29.11
C ASP A 10 5.70 -11.31 -28.03
N THR A 11 6.23 -10.62 -27.04
CA THR A 11 6.65 -11.29 -25.81
C THR A 11 5.39 -11.86 -25.19
N GLU A 12 5.21 -13.19 -25.25
CA GLU A 12 4.21 -13.90 -24.45
C GLU A 12 4.36 -13.43 -23.00
N THR A 13 3.51 -12.50 -22.61
CA THR A 13 3.37 -12.09 -21.21
C THR A 13 2.80 -13.32 -20.52
N LEU A 14 3.63 -14.06 -19.79
CA LEU A 14 3.19 -15.15 -18.93
C LEU A 14 2.07 -14.58 -18.04
N ALA A 15 0.84 -14.91 -18.39
CA ALA A 15 -0.32 -14.46 -17.63
C ALA A 15 -0.15 -14.95 -16.18
N ALA A 16 -0.21 -14.01 -15.23
CA ALA A 16 -0.18 -14.37 -13.83
C ALA A 16 -1.28 -15.41 -13.54
N PRO A 17 -1.00 -16.46 -12.73
CA PRO A 17 -2.03 -17.42 -12.37
C PRO A 17 -3.23 -16.70 -11.75
N ALA A 18 -4.45 -17.20 -11.99
CA ALA A 18 -5.66 -16.57 -11.44
C ALA A 18 -5.52 -16.39 -9.92
N PRO A 19 -5.92 -15.22 -9.37
CA PRO A 19 -5.81 -14.97 -7.94
C PRO A 19 -6.73 -15.90 -7.16
N GLN A 20 -6.33 -16.26 -5.94
CA GLN A 20 -7.20 -16.98 -5.03
C GLN A 20 -8.48 -16.17 -4.78
N SER A 21 -9.62 -16.85 -4.62
CA SER A 21 -10.87 -16.18 -4.26
C SER A 21 -10.72 -15.41 -2.93
N ALA A 22 -11.07 -14.12 -2.92
CA ALA A 22 -11.09 -13.29 -1.73
C ALA A 22 -11.94 -13.94 -0.62
N LYS A 23 -13.10 -14.49 -0.97
CA LYS A 23 -13.99 -15.18 -0.05
C LYS A 23 -13.34 -16.42 0.60
N ALA A 24 -12.61 -17.21 -0.17
CA ALA A 24 -11.91 -18.39 0.36
C ALA A 24 -10.81 -17.97 1.35
N LEU A 25 -10.06 -16.91 1.02
CA LEU A 25 -9.02 -16.38 1.88
C LEU A 25 -9.60 -15.69 3.14
N ALA A 26 -10.72 -14.98 3.01
CA ALA A 26 -11.46 -14.43 4.16
C ALA A 26 -11.92 -15.53 5.13
N ALA A 27 -12.44 -16.64 4.62
CA ALA A 27 -12.81 -17.79 5.45
C ALA A 27 -11.61 -18.42 6.16
N GLU A 28 -10.42 -18.36 5.58
CA GLU A 28 -9.17 -18.77 6.24
C GLU A 28 -8.81 -17.81 7.37
N PHE A 29 -8.85 -16.50 7.13
CA PHE A 29 -8.55 -15.46 8.13
C PHE A 29 -9.52 -15.47 9.30
N ALA A 30 -10.80 -15.76 9.06
CA ALA A 30 -11.84 -15.82 10.10
C ALA A 30 -11.51 -16.81 11.22
N ARG A 31 -10.78 -17.89 10.92
CA ARG A 31 -10.50 -18.98 11.88
C ARG A 31 -9.63 -18.54 13.05
N THR A 32 -8.82 -17.52 12.88
CA THR A 32 -7.85 -17.05 13.89
C THR A 32 -7.97 -15.56 14.19
N ALA A 33 -8.96 -14.87 13.60
CA ALA A 33 -9.09 -13.41 13.68
C ALA A 33 -9.22 -12.90 15.13
N VAL A 34 -10.00 -13.58 15.97
CA VAL A 34 -10.23 -13.20 17.38
C VAL A 34 -8.97 -13.36 18.21
N GLU A 35 -8.29 -14.49 18.09
CA GLU A 35 -7.04 -14.78 18.82
C GLU A 35 -5.92 -13.83 18.40
N ARG A 36 -5.84 -13.53 17.09
CA ARG A 36 -4.86 -12.61 16.55
C ARG A 36 -5.14 -11.17 16.97
N ASP A 37 -6.39 -10.73 16.97
CA ASP A 37 -6.73 -9.39 17.46
C ASP A 37 -6.38 -9.25 18.95
N ALA A 38 -6.66 -10.26 19.77
CA ALA A 38 -6.27 -10.28 21.19
C ALA A 38 -4.75 -10.20 21.37
N ALA A 39 -3.97 -10.88 20.52
CA ALA A 39 -2.51 -10.86 20.58
C ALA A 39 -1.92 -9.52 20.08
N GLY A 40 -2.53 -8.90 19.07
CA GLY A 40 -1.97 -7.72 18.40
C GLY A 40 -0.74 -8.04 17.56
N GLY A 41 0.06 -7.03 17.23
CA GLY A 41 1.31 -7.16 16.46
C GLY A 41 1.08 -7.35 14.96
N THR A 42 2.10 -7.88 14.26
CA THR A 42 2.09 -8.05 12.80
C THR A 42 1.51 -9.42 12.41
N PRO A 43 0.45 -9.50 11.58
CA PRO A 43 -0.15 -10.76 11.15
C PRO A 43 0.65 -11.41 10.01
N LEU A 44 1.84 -11.92 10.32
CA LEU A 44 2.81 -12.41 9.32
C LEU A 44 2.25 -13.54 8.45
N ALA A 45 1.55 -14.51 9.06
CA ALA A 45 1.01 -15.67 8.33
C ALA A 45 -0.05 -15.25 7.31
N GLU A 46 -0.94 -14.33 7.68
CA GLU A 46 -2.00 -13.80 6.83
C GLU A 46 -1.43 -12.92 5.71
N ARG A 47 -0.40 -12.13 6.01
CA ARG A 47 0.31 -11.34 4.99
C ARG A 47 1.05 -12.23 4.00
N ASP A 48 1.63 -13.35 4.44
CA ASP A 48 2.21 -14.36 3.56
C ASP A 48 1.14 -15.08 2.73
N ALA A 49 -0.03 -15.33 3.29
CA ALA A 49 -1.16 -15.85 2.52
C ALA A 49 -1.62 -14.85 1.45
N LEU A 50 -1.69 -13.55 1.76
CA LEU A 50 -1.94 -12.49 0.76
C LEU A 50 -0.88 -12.47 -0.35
N ARG A 51 0.41 -12.64 -0.03
CA ARG A 51 1.48 -12.72 -1.03
C ARG A 51 1.28 -13.91 -1.97
N ARG A 52 0.97 -15.09 -1.44
CA ARG A 52 0.74 -16.31 -2.23
C ARG A 52 -0.56 -16.28 -3.03
N SER A 53 -1.56 -15.51 -2.60
CA SER A 53 -2.88 -15.48 -3.23
C SER A 53 -2.92 -14.80 -4.60
N GLY A 54 -1.92 -13.99 -4.95
CA GLY A 54 -1.94 -13.10 -6.11
C GLY A 54 -2.74 -11.81 -5.91
N LEU A 55 -3.46 -11.66 -4.79
CA LEU A 55 -4.34 -10.51 -4.54
C LEU A 55 -3.57 -9.19 -4.33
N LEU A 56 -2.28 -9.23 -3.98
CA LEU A 56 -1.44 -8.03 -3.90
C LEU A 56 -1.19 -7.38 -5.27
N SER A 57 -1.34 -8.12 -6.36
CA SER A 57 -1.23 -7.59 -7.73
C SER A 57 -2.60 -7.42 -8.43
N LEU A 58 -3.72 -7.49 -7.67
CA LEU A 58 -5.07 -7.49 -8.22
C LEU A 58 -5.33 -6.27 -9.11
N ALA A 59 -5.06 -5.05 -8.65
CA ALA A 59 -5.28 -3.81 -9.39
C ALA A 59 -4.14 -3.43 -10.37
N ILE A 60 -3.02 -4.15 -10.35
CA ILE A 60 -1.91 -3.91 -11.27
C ILE A 60 -2.34 -4.35 -12.68
N PRO A 61 -2.18 -3.50 -13.73
CA PRO A 61 -2.53 -3.89 -15.09
C PRO A 61 -1.78 -5.12 -15.58
N LYS A 62 -2.42 -5.93 -16.42
CA LYS A 62 -1.87 -7.19 -16.95
C LYS A 62 -0.50 -7.00 -17.64
N ARG A 63 -0.30 -5.89 -18.35
CA ARG A 63 0.99 -5.58 -18.99
C ARG A 63 2.17 -5.45 -18.03
N TYR A 64 1.92 -5.27 -16.74
CA TYR A 64 2.93 -5.23 -15.67
C TYR A 64 2.91 -6.49 -14.79
N GLY A 65 2.28 -7.57 -15.26
CA GLY A 65 2.23 -8.85 -14.56
C GLY A 65 1.15 -8.96 -13.48
N GLY A 66 0.24 -8.02 -13.39
CA GLY A 66 -0.91 -8.06 -12.48
C GLY A 66 -2.17 -8.66 -13.11
N HIS A 67 -3.29 -8.57 -12.38
CA HIS A 67 -4.57 -9.13 -12.82
C HIS A 67 -5.45 -8.13 -13.58
N GLY A 68 -5.19 -6.83 -13.47
CA GLY A 68 -5.91 -5.77 -14.17
C GLY A 68 -7.34 -5.57 -13.68
N ALA A 69 -7.64 -5.95 -12.44
CA ALA A 69 -8.93 -5.74 -11.83
C ALA A 69 -9.23 -4.23 -11.67
N SER A 70 -10.50 -3.92 -11.70
CA SER A 70 -11.00 -2.56 -11.44
C SER A 70 -10.88 -2.18 -9.95
N TRP A 71 -11.01 -0.88 -9.67
CA TRP A 71 -11.13 -0.42 -8.29
C TRP A 71 -12.37 -0.96 -7.58
N ALA A 72 -13.49 -1.19 -8.29
CA ALA A 72 -14.68 -1.80 -7.71
C ALA A 72 -14.36 -3.20 -7.16
N GLU A 73 -13.74 -4.06 -7.97
CA GLU A 73 -13.33 -5.41 -7.55
C GLU A 73 -12.31 -5.39 -6.40
N THR A 74 -11.38 -4.43 -6.41
CA THR A 74 -10.39 -4.26 -5.33
C THR A 74 -11.07 -3.85 -4.02
N LEU A 75 -12.03 -2.93 -4.09
CA LEU A 75 -12.79 -2.46 -2.93
C LEU A 75 -13.76 -3.51 -2.40
N ASP A 76 -14.37 -4.31 -3.28
CA ASP A 76 -15.18 -5.46 -2.88
C ASP A 76 -14.33 -6.49 -2.10
N THR A 77 -13.07 -6.69 -2.51
CA THR A 77 -12.12 -7.53 -1.76
C THR A 77 -11.81 -6.95 -0.36
N VAL A 78 -11.64 -5.62 -0.24
CA VAL A 78 -11.50 -4.95 1.07
C VAL A 78 -12.72 -5.21 1.94
N ARG A 79 -13.93 -5.07 1.38
CA ARG A 79 -15.19 -5.31 2.10
C ARG A 79 -15.33 -6.76 2.53
N GLU A 80 -14.98 -7.73 1.68
CA GLU A 80 -15.01 -9.16 2.00
C GLU A 80 -14.08 -9.49 3.17
N PHE A 81 -12.85 -8.99 3.17
CA PHE A 81 -11.93 -9.20 4.29
C PHE A 81 -12.42 -8.51 5.57
N ALA A 82 -13.00 -7.31 5.45
CA ALA A 82 -13.46 -6.54 6.60
C ALA A 82 -14.61 -7.19 7.37
N GLN A 83 -15.39 -8.07 6.73
CA GLN A 83 -16.45 -8.84 7.40
C GLN A 83 -15.89 -9.78 8.48
N VAL A 84 -14.64 -10.22 8.35
CA VAL A 84 -14.02 -11.20 9.24
C VAL A 84 -12.78 -10.67 9.96
N ASP A 85 -12.04 -9.75 9.33
CA ASP A 85 -10.79 -9.20 9.88
C ASP A 85 -10.55 -7.80 9.33
N SER A 86 -10.95 -6.80 10.09
CA SER A 86 -10.81 -5.40 9.69
C SER A 86 -9.35 -4.92 9.63
N SER A 87 -8.44 -5.53 10.38
CA SER A 87 -7.01 -5.19 10.33
C SER A 87 -6.37 -5.63 9.01
N ILE A 88 -6.65 -6.86 8.58
CA ILE A 88 -6.17 -7.36 7.28
C ILE A 88 -6.79 -6.56 6.12
N ALA A 89 -8.09 -6.26 6.20
CA ALA A 89 -8.78 -5.43 5.21
C ALA A 89 -8.12 -4.05 5.08
N HIS A 90 -7.75 -3.43 6.20
CA HIS A 90 -7.08 -2.14 6.24
C HIS A 90 -5.72 -2.21 5.52
N VAL A 91 -4.83 -3.11 5.95
CA VAL A 91 -3.47 -3.17 5.37
C VAL A 91 -3.50 -3.60 3.90
N TYR A 92 -4.44 -4.46 3.50
CA TYR A 92 -4.68 -4.82 2.10
C TYR A 92 -5.17 -3.62 1.27
N GLY A 93 -6.18 -2.90 1.75
CA GLY A 93 -6.71 -1.71 1.07
C GLY A 93 -5.66 -0.61 0.96
N PHE A 94 -4.85 -0.41 2.01
CA PHE A 94 -3.74 0.55 1.97
C PHE A 94 -2.63 0.13 1.02
N HIS A 95 -2.28 -1.15 0.91
CA HIS A 95 -1.35 -1.62 -0.10
C HIS A 95 -1.77 -1.14 -1.52
N HIS A 96 -3.03 -1.35 -1.90
CA HIS A 96 -3.53 -0.90 -3.21
C HIS A 96 -3.61 0.63 -3.33
N LEU A 97 -3.96 1.33 -2.24
CA LEU A 97 -3.93 2.79 -2.20
C LEU A 97 -2.52 3.34 -2.42
N LEU A 98 -1.49 2.70 -1.86
CA LEU A 98 -0.09 3.10 -2.01
C LEU A 98 0.43 2.82 -3.42
N LEU A 99 0.03 1.72 -4.04
CA LEU A 99 0.24 1.47 -5.47
C LEU A 99 -0.42 2.55 -6.35
N ALA A 100 -1.67 2.92 -6.04
CA ALA A 100 -2.30 4.04 -6.74
C ALA A 100 -1.55 5.36 -6.49
N THR A 101 -1.04 5.58 -5.28
CA THR A 101 -0.30 6.80 -4.94
C THR A 101 0.90 7.01 -5.84
N VAL A 102 1.72 5.96 -6.08
CA VAL A 102 2.87 6.11 -6.98
C VAL A 102 2.45 6.44 -8.40
N ARG A 103 1.39 5.84 -8.91
CA ARG A 103 0.86 6.15 -10.25
C ARG A 103 0.26 7.54 -10.37
N LEU A 104 -0.41 8.02 -9.29
CA LEU A 104 -1.07 9.31 -9.28
C LEU A 104 -0.09 10.48 -9.12
N PHE A 105 1.06 10.25 -8.49
CA PHE A 105 2.00 11.31 -8.10
C PHE A 105 3.32 11.30 -8.89
N ALA A 106 3.62 10.23 -9.63
CA ALA A 106 4.88 10.04 -10.32
C ALA A 106 4.71 9.84 -11.83
N ARG A 107 5.80 10.01 -12.57
CA ARG A 107 5.86 9.73 -14.01
C ARG A 107 5.87 8.22 -14.29
N PRO A 108 5.45 7.80 -15.49
CA PRO A 108 5.47 6.38 -15.88
C PRO A 108 6.84 5.71 -15.69
N ASP A 109 7.92 6.36 -16.07
CA ASP A 109 9.29 5.83 -15.93
C ASP A 109 9.71 5.55 -14.48
N GLN A 110 9.02 6.15 -13.49
CA GLN A 110 9.21 5.90 -12.06
C GLN A 110 8.33 4.75 -11.56
N TRP A 111 7.00 4.80 -11.79
CA TRP A 111 6.08 3.84 -11.18
C TRP A 111 5.92 2.51 -11.93
N GLU A 112 6.15 2.46 -13.25
CA GLU A 112 6.02 1.21 -14.03
C GLU A 112 6.96 0.10 -13.54
N PRO A 113 8.26 0.36 -13.27
CA PRO A 113 9.16 -0.65 -12.71
C PRO A 113 8.72 -1.14 -11.32
N TRP A 114 8.11 -0.28 -10.50
CA TRP A 114 7.59 -0.69 -9.18
C TRP A 114 6.38 -1.60 -9.31
N TYR A 115 5.50 -1.38 -10.29
CA TYR A 115 4.37 -2.27 -10.56
C TYR A 115 4.85 -3.66 -11.00
N GLU A 116 5.79 -3.73 -11.94
CA GLU A 116 6.39 -4.97 -12.39
C GLU A 116 7.08 -5.75 -11.26
N GLN A 117 7.87 -5.05 -10.44
CA GLN A 117 8.55 -5.67 -9.30
C GLN A 117 7.53 -6.15 -8.24
N THR A 118 6.48 -5.37 -7.97
CA THR A 118 5.43 -5.74 -7.04
C THR A 118 4.71 -7.02 -7.49
N ALA A 119 4.31 -7.10 -8.76
CA ALA A 119 3.66 -8.28 -9.31
C ALA A 119 4.59 -9.51 -9.30
N ARG A 120 5.85 -9.35 -9.74
CA ARG A 120 6.81 -10.46 -9.85
C ARG A 120 7.31 -10.99 -8.52
N LYS A 121 7.51 -10.10 -7.52
CA LYS A 121 8.12 -10.43 -6.23
C LYS A 121 7.12 -10.44 -5.07
N HIS A 122 5.84 -10.23 -5.36
CA HIS A 122 4.76 -10.16 -4.36
C HIS A 122 5.06 -9.14 -3.24
N TRP A 123 5.58 -7.97 -3.62
CA TRP A 123 5.91 -6.93 -2.65
C TRP A 123 4.67 -6.43 -1.94
N PHE A 124 4.81 -6.23 -0.64
CA PHE A 124 3.84 -5.48 0.16
C PHE A 124 4.31 -4.03 0.32
N TRP A 125 3.38 -3.08 0.19
CA TRP A 125 3.63 -1.66 0.35
C TRP A 125 3.12 -1.20 1.72
N GLY A 126 4.01 -0.56 2.51
CA GLY A 126 3.73 0.02 3.82
C GLY A 126 3.54 1.52 3.77
N ASN A 127 2.77 2.03 4.71
CA ASN A 127 2.45 3.45 4.81
C ASN A 127 3.37 4.16 5.80
N ALA A 128 3.97 5.27 5.39
CA ALA A 128 4.51 6.33 6.24
C ALA A 128 4.16 7.71 5.66
N LEU A 129 3.04 7.75 4.90
CA LEU A 129 2.45 8.98 4.38
C LEU A 129 1.33 9.43 5.31
N ASN A 130 1.64 10.37 6.17
CA ASN A 130 0.68 11.09 6.98
C ASN A 130 0.89 12.59 6.75
N PRO A 131 0.05 13.27 5.96
CA PRO A 131 0.23 14.69 5.64
C PRO A 131 0.01 15.62 6.83
N LEU A 132 -0.68 15.15 7.89
CA LEU A 132 -0.92 15.91 9.12
C LEU A 132 0.23 15.77 10.13
N ASP A 133 1.15 14.83 9.91
CA ASP A 133 2.34 14.64 10.75
C ASP A 133 3.55 15.33 10.11
N ASP A 134 3.89 16.49 10.58
CA ASP A 134 4.94 17.37 10.06
C ASP A 134 6.31 17.18 10.72
N ARG A 135 6.47 16.18 11.59
CA ARG A 135 7.70 15.94 12.36
C ARG A 135 8.86 15.41 11.53
N THR A 136 8.63 14.94 10.29
CA THR A 136 9.70 14.57 9.37
C THR A 136 10.04 15.75 8.48
N ILE A 137 11.28 16.22 8.58
CA ILE A 137 11.82 17.32 7.79
C ILE A 137 12.63 16.76 6.64
N VAL A 138 12.50 17.39 5.48
CA VAL A 138 13.23 17.04 4.27
C VAL A 138 14.19 18.16 3.89
N ARG A 139 15.47 17.80 3.75
CA ARG A 139 16.52 18.69 3.26
C ARG A 139 16.93 18.30 1.86
N ARG A 140 17.11 19.27 0.99
CA ARG A 140 17.57 19.05 -0.38
C ARG A 140 19.08 19.17 -0.45
N PHE A 141 19.69 18.22 -1.18
CA PHE A 141 21.10 18.22 -1.59
C PHE A 141 21.20 18.17 -3.11
N ASP A 142 22.39 18.14 -3.65
CA ASP A 142 22.60 18.00 -5.09
C ASP A 142 22.26 16.56 -5.52
N GLY A 143 21.16 16.41 -6.28
CA GLY A 143 20.66 15.13 -6.81
C GLY A 143 19.97 14.19 -5.81
N TRP A 144 19.82 14.55 -4.53
CA TRP A 144 19.16 13.71 -3.52
C TRP A 144 18.54 14.54 -2.39
N TYR A 145 17.80 13.85 -1.51
CA TYR A 145 17.11 14.45 -0.36
C TYR A 145 17.39 13.66 0.91
N GLU A 146 17.44 14.33 2.05
CA GLU A 146 17.56 13.72 3.37
C GLU A 146 16.22 13.83 4.10
N PHE A 147 15.66 12.70 4.50
CA PHE A 147 14.49 12.64 5.37
C PHE A 147 14.95 12.37 6.79
N SER A 148 14.55 13.25 7.75
CA SER A 148 14.89 13.12 9.16
C SER A 148 13.70 13.46 10.04
N GLY A 149 13.36 12.56 10.98
CA GLY A 149 12.25 12.76 11.92
C GLY A 149 11.42 11.51 12.14
N LYS A 150 10.18 11.67 12.60
CA LYS A 150 9.31 10.58 13.01
C LYS A 150 7.97 10.67 12.27
N LYS A 151 7.41 9.51 11.90
CA LYS A 151 6.03 9.35 11.42
C LYS A 151 5.26 8.43 12.35
N SER A 152 3.96 8.66 12.47
CA SER A 152 3.03 7.77 13.16
C SER A 152 1.98 7.25 12.20
N PHE A 153 1.23 6.24 12.63
CA PHE A 153 0.21 5.55 11.83
C PHE A 153 0.80 4.92 10.57
N CYS A 154 1.96 4.24 10.73
CA CYS A 154 2.66 3.59 9.64
C CYS A 154 2.08 2.20 9.35
N SER A 155 0.79 2.14 8.99
CA SER A 155 0.05 0.89 8.77
C SER A 155 0.75 -0.03 7.78
N GLY A 156 0.95 -1.29 8.18
CA GLY A 156 1.56 -2.33 7.35
C GLY A 156 3.02 -2.09 6.99
N ALA A 157 3.73 -1.16 7.66
CA ALA A 157 5.12 -0.85 7.33
C ALA A 157 6.10 -1.96 7.75
N LEU A 158 5.89 -2.58 8.91
CA LEU A 158 6.86 -3.52 9.53
C LEU A 158 7.21 -4.72 8.65
N ASP A 159 6.27 -5.24 7.88
CA ASP A 159 6.52 -6.37 6.96
C ASP A 159 6.30 -5.94 5.50
N SER A 160 6.79 -4.77 5.12
CA SER A 160 6.71 -4.28 3.75
C SER A 160 8.07 -4.29 3.05
N GLN A 161 8.07 -4.35 1.73
CA GLN A 161 9.26 -4.20 0.90
C GLN A 161 9.47 -2.76 0.46
N MET A 162 8.37 -2.03 0.26
CA MET A 162 8.39 -0.62 -0.13
C MET A 162 7.58 0.21 0.85
N LEU A 163 8.02 1.42 1.09
CA LEU A 163 7.40 2.37 1.99
C LEU A 163 7.08 3.66 1.22
N ILE A 164 5.84 4.14 1.31
CA ILE A 164 5.53 5.51 0.90
C ILE A 164 5.75 6.40 2.10
N ALA A 165 6.82 7.19 2.03
CA ALA A 165 7.21 8.13 3.08
C ALA A 165 6.80 9.56 2.70
N SER A 166 6.58 10.40 3.71
CA SER A 166 6.35 11.83 3.51
C SER A 166 7.10 12.67 4.53
N GLY A 167 7.46 13.87 4.13
CA GLY A 167 8.06 14.87 5.01
C GLY A 167 7.80 16.28 4.51
N ILE A 168 8.14 17.27 5.32
CA ILE A 168 7.96 18.68 5.00
C ILE A 168 9.30 19.26 4.57
N ASP A 169 9.35 19.79 3.36
CA ASP A 169 10.54 20.50 2.88
C ASP A 169 10.91 21.66 3.82
N GLU A 170 12.16 21.71 4.24
CA GLU A 170 12.65 22.65 5.26
C GLU A 170 12.44 24.11 4.84
N HIS A 171 12.60 24.42 3.56
CA HIS A 171 12.54 25.79 3.04
C HIS A 171 11.15 26.15 2.51
N SER A 172 10.58 25.35 1.62
CA SER A 172 9.31 25.67 0.97
C SER A 172 8.09 25.34 1.82
N ARG A 173 8.27 24.57 2.90
CA ARG A 173 7.21 24.05 3.78
C ARG A 173 6.16 23.18 3.05
N LYS A 174 6.48 22.71 1.85
CA LYS A 174 5.61 21.84 1.07
C LYS A 174 5.80 20.38 1.47
N LEU A 175 4.71 19.63 1.38
CA LEU A 175 4.74 18.17 1.54
C LEU A 175 5.52 17.54 0.37
N LEU A 176 6.54 16.75 0.69
CA LEU A 176 7.22 15.86 -0.24
C LEU A 176 6.85 14.41 0.07
N VAL A 177 6.65 13.64 -0.97
CA VAL A 177 6.30 12.21 -0.89
C VAL A 177 7.32 11.42 -1.68
N ALA A 178 7.78 10.30 -1.12
CA ALA A 178 8.75 9.42 -1.75
C ALA A 178 8.34 7.95 -1.64
N ALA A 179 8.77 7.14 -2.60
CA ALA A 179 8.69 5.68 -2.53
C ALA A 179 10.09 5.13 -2.31
N VAL A 180 10.33 4.51 -1.16
CA VAL A 180 11.65 4.01 -0.77
C VAL A 180 11.60 2.55 -0.33
N PRO A 181 12.66 1.76 -0.52
CA PRO A 181 12.77 0.45 0.10
C PRO A 181 12.66 0.55 1.63
N THR A 182 11.83 -0.29 2.23
CA THR A 182 11.62 -0.28 3.70
C THR A 182 12.90 -0.57 4.46
N ALA A 183 13.77 -1.44 3.92
CA ALA A 183 15.06 -1.79 4.50
C ALA A 183 16.18 -0.76 4.28
N ARG A 184 15.84 0.47 3.83
CA ARG A 184 16.82 1.53 3.62
C ARG A 184 17.51 1.90 4.94
N ALA A 185 18.83 2.09 4.88
CA ALA A 185 19.61 2.56 6.04
C ALA A 185 19.04 3.88 6.60
N GLY A 186 18.92 3.94 7.92
CA GLY A 186 18.35 5.07 8.64
C GLY A 186 16.82 4.99 8.84
N ILE A 187 16.13 3.98 8.30
CA ILE A 187 14.71 3.73 8.61
C ILE A 187 14.64 2.70 9.76
N THR A 188 13.98 3.09 10.84
CA THR A 188 13.63 2.19 11.96
C THR A 188 12.12 2.15 12.11
N LEU A 189 11.54 0.95 12.07
CA LEU A 189 10.11 0.74 12.29
C LEU A 189 9.92 0.20 13.71
N ASN A 190 9.00 0.80 14.48
CA ASN A 190 8.78 0.46 15.87
C ASN A 190 7.51 -0.37 16.05
N HIS A 191 7.57 -1.38 16.93
CA HIS A 191 6.43 -2.18 17.38
C HIS A 191 5.69 -1.46 18.52
N ASP A 192 5.27 -0.21 18.29
CA ASP A 192 4.65 0.65 19.31
C ASP A 192 3.15 0.93 19.04
N TRP A 193 2.51 0.11 18.20
CA TRP A 193 1.07 0.18 17.98
C TRP A 193 0.31 -0.50 19.12
N ASN A 194 -0.49 0.28 19.84
CA ASN A 194 -1.30 -0.21 20.96
C ASN A 194 -2.67 0.51 20.98
N ALA A 195 -3.53 0.16 20.03
CA ALA A 195 -4.91 0.64 19.97
C ALA A 195 -5.87 -0.42 20.50
N PHE A 196 -7.08 -0.01 20.89
CA PHE A 196 -8.09 -0.96 21.35
C PHE A 196 -8.76 -1.74 20.21
N GLY A 197 -8.74 -1.20 18.98
CA GLY A 197 -9.19 -1.85 17.74
C GLY A 197 -8.14 -1.73 16.64
N GLN A 198 -8.34 -2.43 15.52
CA GLN A 198 -7.36 -2.46 14.42
C GLN A 198 -5.95 -2.88 14.91
N ARG A 199 -5.91 -3.86 15.82
CA ARG A 199 -4.71 -4.20 16.56
C ARG A 199 -3.60 -4.79 15.69
N GLN A 200 -3.98 -5.47 14.61
CA GLN A 200 -3.05 -6.08 13.66
C GLN A 200 -2.82 -5.24 12.38
N THR A 201 -3.22 -3.97 12.34
CA THR A 201 -2.78 -3.07 11.28
C THR A 201 -1.31 -2.70 11.41
N ASP A 202 -0.75 -2.93 12.61
CA ASP A 202 0.64 -2.67 12.93
C ASP A 202 1.03 -1.23 12.55
N SER A 203 0.15 -0.30 12.98
CA SER A 203 0.22 1.12 12.62
C SER A 203 1.16 1.92 13.52
N GLY A 204 2.26 1.32 13.92
CA GLY A 204 3.29 1.92 14.75
C GLY A 204 3.97 3.12 14.14
N SER A 205 5.08 3.52 14.71
CA SER A 205 5.86 4.66 14.25
C SER A 205 7.07 4.22 13.41
N ALA A 206 7.48 5.12 12.50
CA ALA A 206 8.72 5.03 11.74
C ALA A 206 9.63 6.19 12.11
N LEU A 207 10.91 5.90 12.41
CA LEU A 207 11.96 6.88 12.61
C LEU A 207 12.82 6.94 11.33
N PHE A 208 13.09 8.16 10.88
CA PHE A 208 13.98 8.45 9.75
C PHE A 208 15.20 9.19 10.29
N GLU A 209 16.37 8.57 10.24
CA GLU A 209 17.64 9.13 10.71
C GLU A 209 18.54 9.40 9.50
N LYS A 210 18.47 10.62 8.97
CA LYS A 210 19.22 11.05 7.79
C LYS A 210 19.07 10.10 6.61
N VAL A 211 17.84 9.67 6.35
CA VAL A 211 17.53 8.73 5.28
C VAL A 211 17.76 9.39 3.93
N ARG A 212 18.66 8.83 3.14
CA ARG A 212 18.93 9.27 1.76
C ARG A 212 17.79 8.82 0.85
N VAL A 213 17.20 9.76 0.13
CA VAL A 213 16.16 9.55 -0.88
C VAL A 213 16.68 10.14 -2.19
N GLU A 214 16.75 9.32 -3.23
CA GLU A 214 17.21 9.76 -4.53
C GLU A 214 16.13 10.59 -5.25
N GLU A 215 16.56 11.45 -6.17
CA GLU A 215 15.62 12.33 -6.86
C GLU A 215 14.54 11.58 -7.65
N ASN A 216 14.87 10.41 -8.21
CA ASN A 216 13.92 9.54 -8.90
C ASN A 216 12.97 8.74 -8.00
N GLU A 217 13.14 8.81 -6.69
CA GLU A 217 12.23 8.22 -5.70
C GLU A 217 11.18 9.21 -5.20
N LEU A 218 11.38 10.51 -5.45
CA LEU A 218 10.38 11.53 -5.13
C LEU A 218 9.21 11.50 -6.12
N LEU A 219 8.00 11.48 -5.58
CA LEU A 219 6.74 11.48 -6.32
C LEU A 219 6.28 12.94 -6.52
N ARG A 220 6.83 13.65 -7.50
CA ARG A 220 6.59 15.09 -7.65
C ARG A 220 6.12 15.53 -9.04
N ASP A 221 5.93 14.59 -9.96
CA ASP A 221 5.48 14.88 -11.31
C ASP A 221 4.36 13.88 -11.72
N PRO A 222 3.10 14.27 -11.58
CA PRO A 222 2.59 15.61 -11.23
C PRO A 222 2.73 15.99 -9.75
N GLY A 223 2.99 15.05 -8.83
CA GLY A 223 3.06 15.31 -7.39
C GLY A 223 1.68 15.35 -6.70
N PRO A 224 1.68 15.46 -5.36
CA PRO A 224 0.46 15.43 -4.55
C PRO A 224 -0.45 16.62 -4.87
N LEU A 225 -1.73 16.35 -5.19
CA LEU A 225 -2.81 17.34 -5.35
C LEU A 225 -2.53 18.48 -6.35
N THR A 226 -1.65 18.26 -7.32
CA THR A 226 -1.25 19.29 -8.29
C THR A 226 -2.10 19.29 -9.56
N THR A 227 -2.80 18.18 -9.83
CA THR A 227 -3.67 18.01 -11.00
C THR A 227 -4.99 17.35 -10.59
N PRO A 228 -6.06 17.42 -11.41
CA PRO A 228 -7.28 16.65 -11.15
C PRO A 228 -7.02 15.16 -10.98
N PHE A 229 -6.07 14.59 -11.74
CA PHE A 229 -5.70 13.18 -11.64
C PHE A 229 -5.04 12.85 -10.29
N SER A 230 -4.05 13.64 -9.86
CA SER A 230 -3.39 13.42 -8.56
C SER A 230 -4.32 13.68 -7.37
N SER A 231 -5.38 14.49 -7.56
CA SER A 231 -6.42 14.76 -6.55
C SER A 231 -7.37 13.58 -6.32
N LEU A 232 -7.31 12.51 -7.12
CA LEU A 232 -8.08 11.28 -6.87
C LEU A 232 -7.57 10.49 -5.65
N ARG A 233 -6.31 10.68 -5.25
CA ARG A 233 -5.72 9.90 -4.14
C ARG A 233 -6.51 9.99 -2.82
N PRO A 234 -6.89 11.15 -2.28
CA PRO A 234 -7.71 11.22 -1.07
C PRO A 234 -9.10 10.61 -1.26
N LEU A 235 -9.70 10.70 -2.44
CA LEU A 235 -10.99 10.06 -2.73
C LEU A 235 -10.88 8.52 -2.66
N LEU A 236 -9.83 7.95 -3.25
CA LEU A 236 -9.54 6.51 -3.14
C LEU A 236 -9.33 6.09 -1.69
N ALA A 237 -8.64 6.91 -0.88
CA ALA A 237 -8.46 6.62 0.54
C ALA A 237 -9.81 6.57 1.28
N GLN A 238 -10.72 7.50 1.00
CA GLN A 238 -12.07 7.50 1.57
C GLN A 238 -12.87 6.27 1.12
N LEU A 239 -12.79 5.87 -0.14
CA LEU A 239 -13.46 4.68 -0.65
C LEU A 239 -12.94 3.39 0.03
N VAL A 240 -11.64 3.27 0.27
CA VAL A 240 -11.08 2.15 1.05
C VAL A 240 -11.71 2.10 2.44
N PHE A 241 -11.80 3.22 3.15
CA PHE A 241 -12.42 3.26 4.47
C PHE A 241 -13.92 2.99 4.43
N VAL A 242 -14.64 3.49 3.44
CA VAL A 242 -16.09 3.20 3.28
C VAL A 242 -16.32 1.69 3.16
N HIS A 243 -15.56 1.00 2.31
CA HIS A 243 -15.71 -0.44 2.12
C HIS A 243 -15.24 -1.23 3.34
N LEU A 244 -14.20 -0.77 4.02
CA LEU A 244 -13.75 -1.36 5.28
C LEU A 244 -14.84 -1.26 6.36
N PHE A 245 -15.41 -0.08 6.59
CA PHE A 245 -16.44 0.09 7.62
C PHE A 245 -17.76 -0.58 7.24
N LEU A 246 -18.12 -0.61 5.95
CA LEU A 246 -19.28 -1.35 5.49
C LEU A 246 -19.13 -2.85 5.75
N GLY A 247 -17.99 -3.44 5.36
CA GLY A 247 -17.71 -4.86 5.61
C GLY A 247 -17.68 -5.19 7.10
N LEU A 248 -17.08 -4.33 7.93
CA LEU A 248 -17.09 -4.48 9.39
C LEU A 248 -18.52 -4.47 9.95
N ALA A 249 -19.38 -3.57 9.49
CA ALA A 249 -20.78 -3.50 9.91
C ALA A 249 -21.56 -4.75 9.48
N GLU A 250 -21.35 -5.25 8.26
CA GLU A 250 -21.96 -6.49 7.77
C GLU A 250 -21.51 -7.71 8.58
N GLY A 251 -20.20 -7.83 8.84
CA GLY A 251 -19.66 -8.90 9.68
C GLY A 251 -20.25 -8.88 11.10
N ALA A 252 -20.32 -7.69 11.72
CA ALA A 252 -20.92 -7.53 13.05
C ALA A 252 -22.41 -7.88 13.05
N PHE A 253 -23.17 -7.51 12.01
CA PHE A 253 -24.57 -7.85 11.85
C PHE A 253 -24.78 -9.37 11.73
N GLU A 254 -23.97 -10.05 10.91
CA GLU A 254 -24.06 -11.51 10.77
C GLU A 254 -23.72 -12.23 12.08
N GLN A 255 -22.72 -11.78 12.83
CA GLN A 255 -22.40 -12.34 14.14
C GLN A 255 -23.56 -12.14 15.13
N ALA A 256 -24.16 -10.95 15.19
CA ALA A 256 -25.30 -10.69 16.05
C ALA A 256 -26.52 -11.58 15.71
N ARG A 257 -26.77 -11.79 14.39
CA ARG A 257 -27.86 -12.65 13.91
C ARG A 257 -27.68 -14.13 14.27
N HIS A 258 -26.44 -14.60 14.36
CA HIS A 258 -26.16 -15.99 14.78
C HIS A 258 -26.21 -16.17 16.28
N TYR A 259 -26.11 -15.08 17.06
CA TYR A 259 -26.14 -15.12 18.51
C TYR A 259 -27.59 -15.10 19.09
N THR A 260 -28.55 -14.60 18.33
CA THR A 260 -29.98 -14.52 18.70
C THR A 260 -30.77 -15.71 18.13
#